data_cb1b0b79eb203350596d2be6d8359c5d
#
_entry.id   cb1b0b79eb203350596d2be6d8359c5d
#
_cell.length_a   1.000
_cell.length_b   1.000
_cell.length_c   1.000
_cell.angle_alpha   90.00
_cell.angle_beta   90.00
_cell.angle_gamma   90.00
#
_symmetry.space_group_name_H-M   'P 1'
#
loop_
_entity.id
_entity.type
_entity.pdbx_description
1 polymer ?
#
loop_
_entity_poly.entity_id
_entity_poly.type
_entity_poly.pdbx_seq_one_letter_code
_entity_poly.pdbx_strand_id
1 'polypeptide(L)'
;MQTFSLVDDQIPVLEDESLAALQDTLDQAQELGDVGVVFYDLSSGKGVTYNADAEVYGASSYKALYVLYVCELLVETGQVSLDDTLGTYGGYSMGWLTVRDLIETSVVNSDNDSFIALRATFDQDGYEDWIAALGVEDEVALDPMSDFPTYCPRTSAKLWREMSEYLSRESETSQWLSGLLASTTRSFIRDGIADDHAMVRNKAGWISEAGCNATCDAGLIDVDGDTYIMSIMSSMPWSDRSSEAVAAIAKALYDTRAALA
;
A
#
# COMPACT_ATOMS: atom_id res chain seq x y z
N MET A 1 -2.85 -1.21 -21.22
CA MET A 1 -1.60 -1.42 -20.48
C MET A 1 -0.47 -0.64 -21.11
N GLN A 2 0.46 -0.09 -20.33
CA GLN A 2 1.60 0.70 -20.81
C GLN A 2 2.85 0.29 -20.03
N THR A 3 4.01 0.31 -20.69
CA THR A 3 5.32 0.24 -20.06
C THR A 3 5.93 1.64 -19.98
N PHE A 4 6.75 1.91 -18.99
CA PHE A 4 7.38 3.22 -18.76
C PHE A 4 8.78 3.11 -18.19
N SER A 5 9.55 4.20 -18.28
CA SER A 5 10.79 4.43 -17.54
C SER A 5 10.72 5.80 -16.86
N LEU A 6 11.19 5.89 -15.61
CA LEU A 6 11.29 7.13 -14.83
C LEU A 6 12.68 7.79 -14.94
N VAL A 7 13.67 7.07 -15.47
CA VAL A 7 15.08 7.46 -15.42
C VAL A 7 15.61 7.82 -16.81
N ASP A 8 15.20 7.11 -17.84
CA ASP A 8 15.67 7.27 -19.20
C ASP A 8 14.57 7.03 -20.24
N ASP A 9 14.90 7.13 -21.53
CA ASP A 9 13.95 6.87 -22.63
C ASP A 9 13.88 5.37 -23.01
N GLN A 10 14.53 4.47 -22.24
CA GLN A 10 14.56 3.04 -22.52
C GLN A 10 13.33 2.34 -21.88
N ILE A 11 12.24 2.37 -22.59
CA ILE A 11 10.99 1.73 -22.17
C ILE A 11 11.17 0.21 -22.23
N PRO A 12 10.82 -0.53 -21.15
CA PRO A 12 10.95 -1.98 -21.13
C PRO A 12 9.98 -2.63 -22.15
N VAL A 13 10.44 -3.69 -22.78
CA VAL A 13 9.65 -4.50 -23.70
C VAL A 13 9.36 -5.83 -23.04
N LEU A 14 8.07 -6.08 -22.76
CA LEU A 14 7.63 -7.36 -22.22
C LEU A 14 7.59 -8.40 -23.35
N GLU A 15 7.88 -9.65 -23.00
CA GLU A 15 7.67 -10.76 -23.91
C GLU A 15 6.17 -10.91 -24.24
N ASP A 16 5.85 -11.28 -25.49
CA ASP A 16 4.46 -11.38 -25.96
C ASP A 16 3.60 -12.31 -25.10
N GLU A 17 4.18 -13.40 -24.58
CA GLU A 17 3.49 -14.36 -23.70
C GLU A 17 3.16 -13.73 -22.34
N SER A 18 4.11 -13.04 -21.70
CA SER A 18 3.91 -12.34 -20.42
C SER A 18 2.90 -11.20 -20.58
N LEU A 19 2.98 -10.47 -21.69
CA LEU A 19 2.05 -9.39 -22.02
C LEU A 19 0.61 -9.91 -22.17
N ALA A 20 0.43 -11.01 -22.92
CA ALA A 20 -0.88 -11.63 -23.12
C ALA A 20 -1.44 -12.18 -21.80
N ALA A 21 -0.63 -12.88 -21.01
CA ALA A 21 -1.05 -13.43 -19.71
C ALA A 21 -1.49 -12.32 -18.72
N LEU A 22 -0.74 -11.22 -18.66
CA LEU A 22 -1.09 -10.08 -17.81
C LEU A 22 -2.37 -9.41 -18.30
N GLN A 23 -2.55 -9.22 -19.62
CA GLN A 23 -3.75 -8.61 -20.17
C GLN A 23 -4.98 -9.48 -19.90
N ASP A 24 -4.90 -10.79 -20.15
CA ASP A 24 -5.98 -11.74 -19.88
C ASP A 24 -6.39 -11.73 -18.41
N THR A 25 -5.42 -11.63 -17.50
CA THR A 25 -5.67 -11.58 -16.05
C THR A 25 -6.37 -10.29 -15.65
N LEU A 26 -5.96 -9.15 -16.22
CA LEU A 26 -6.59 -7.85 -15.97
C LEU A 26 -8.02 -7.81 -16.54
N ASP A 27 -8.24 -8.34 -17.74
CA ASP A 27 -9.56 -8.40 -18.38
C ASP A 27 -10.55 -9.24 -17.56
N GLN A 28 -10.09 -10.39 -17.02
CA GLN A 28 -10.90 -11.22 -16.13
C GLN A 28 -11.24 -10.51 -14.80
N ALA A 29 -10.29 -9.78 -14.24
CA ALA A 29 -10.53 -9.01 -13.01
C ALA A 29 -11.51 -7.86 -13.24
N GLN A 30 -11.46 -7.20 -14.39
CA GLN A 30 -12.40 -6.13 -14.77
C GLN A 30 -13.85 -6.58 -14.90
N GLU A 31 -14.12 -7.87 -15.09
CA GLU A 31 -15.49 -8.40 -15.01
C GLU A 31 -16.09 -8.28 -13.60
N LEU A 32 -15.25 -8.11 -12.57
CA LEU A 32 -15.66 -8.01 -11.17
C LEU A 32 -15.73 -6.57 -10.65
N GLY A 33 -15.00 -5.65 -11.27
CA GLY A 33 -14.91 -4.24 -10.90
C GLY A 33 -13.74 -3.55 -11.60
N ASP A 34 -13.65 -2.23 -11.47
CA ASP A 34 -12.53 -1.48 -12.03
C ASP A 34 -11.22 -1.90 -11.33
N VAL A 35 -10.16 -1.99 -12.13
CA VAL A 35 -8.81 -2.35 -11.67
C VAL A 35 -7.81 -1.36 -12.23
N GLY A 36 -6.89 -0.93 -11.39
CA GLY A 36 -5.71 -0.18 -11.75
C GLY A 36 -4.46 -0.76 -11.11
N VAL A 37 -3.33 -0.71 -11.82
CA VAL A 37 -2.06 -1.24 -11.33
C VAL A 37 -0.89 -0.33 -11.67
N VAL A 38 0.10 -0.33 -10.79
CA VAL A 38 1.46 0.15 -11.01
C VAL A 38 2.43 -0.89 -10.47
N PHE A 39 3.38 -1.30 -11.28
CA PHE A 39 4.47 -2.19 -10.89
C PHE A 39 5.77 -1.70 -11.51
N TYR A 40 6.81 -1.47 -10.71
CA TYR A 40 8.10 -1.03 -11.24
C TYR A 40 9.26 -1.38 -10.32
N ASP A 41 10.43 -1.50 -10.92
CA ASP A 41 11.71 -1.66 -10.24
C ASP A 41 12.24 -0.30 -9.78
N LEU A 42 12.56 -0.16 -8.50
CA LEU A 42 13.08 1.08 -7.92
C LEU A 42 14.47 1.44 -8.45
N SER A 43 15.30 0.46 -8.81
CA SER A 43 16.68 0.68 -9.23
C SER A 43 16.77 1.17 -10.68
N SER A 44 16.05 0.54 -11.59
CA SER A 44 16.00 0.91 -13.01
C SER A 44 15.00 2.01 -13.32
N GLY A 45 13.98 2.19 -12.46
CA GLY A 45 12.84 3.07 -12.70
C GLY A 45 11.89 2.58 -13.80
N LYS A 46 12.08 1.36 -14.31
CA LYS A 46 11.24 0.78 -15.36
C LYS A 46 10.05 0.04 -14.78
N GLY A 47 8.91 0.09 -15.49
CA GLY A 47 7.70 -0.51 -14.97
C GLY A 47 6.57 -0.70 -15.97
N VAL A 48 5.48 -1.23 -15.42
CA VAL A 48 4.22 -1.51 -16.10
C VAL A 48 3.07 -0.80 -15.39
N THR A 49 2.16 -0.21 -16.15
CA THR A 49 0.95 0.41 -15.61
C THR A 49 -0.29 0.02 -16.42
N TYR A 50 -1.43 -0.01 -15.71
CA TYR A 50 -2.74 -0.14 -16.29
C TYR A 50 -3.75 0.66 -15.46
N ASN A 51 -4.52 1.53 -16.08
CA ASN A 51 -5.48 2.40 -15.38
C ASN A 51 -4.90 3.04 -14.11
N ALA A 52 -3.64 3.53 -14.18
CA ALA A 52 -2.90 3.99 -13.00
C ALA A 52 -3.54 5.19 -12.29
N ASP A 53 -4.43 5.91 -12.97
CA ASP A 53 -5.13 7.09 -12.47
C ASP A 53 -6.62 6.78 -12.13
N ALA A 54 -7.01 5.49 -12.10
CA ALA A 54 -8.36 5.12 -11.69
C ALA A 54 -8.51 5.27 -10.17
N GLU A 55 -9.45 6.12 -9.75
CA GLU A 55 -9.73 6.35 -8.34
C GLU A 55 -10.51 5.19 -7.74
N VAL A 56 -10.02 4.67 -6.62
CA VAL A 56 -10.61 3.54 -5.90
C VAL A 56 -10.60 3.83 -4.40
N TYR A 57 -11.66 3.44 -3.70
CA TYR A 57 -11.68 3.49 -2.25
C TYR A 57 -10.56 2.62 -1.67
N GLY A 58 -9.63 3.23 -0.93
CA GLY A 58 -8.42 2.55 -0.48
C GLY A 58 -8.65 1.49 0.59
N ALA A 59 -9.75 1.60 1.35
CA ALA A 59 -9.98 0.76 2.52
C ALA A 59 -8.72 0.67 3.40
N SER A 60 -8.48 -0.46 4.02
CA SER A 60 -7.35 -0.65 4.93
C SER A 60 -5.96 -0.62 4.26
N SER A 61 -5.85 -0.57 2.92
CA SER A 61 -4.54 -0.43 2.27
C SER A 61 -3.86 0.90 2.63
N TYR A 62 -4.65 1.92 2.98
CA TYR A 62 -4.14 3.22 3.39
C TYR A 62 -3.51 3.24 4.79
N LYS A 63 -3.79 2.27 5.66
CA LYS A 63 -3.29 2.23 7.04
C LYS A 63 -1.77 2.29 7.14
N ALA A 64 -1.07 1.54 6.28
CA ALA A 64 0.39 1.57 6.26
C ALA A 64 0.95 2.95 5.86
N LEU A 65 0.29 3.61 4.92
CA LEU A 65 0.72 4.91 4.43
C LEU A 65 0.49 6.03 5.46
N TYR A 66 -0.61 5.94 6.21
CA TYR A 66 -0.83 6.83 7.35
C TYR A 66 0.16 6.56 8.50
N VAL A 67 0.46 5.29 8.77
CA VAL A 67 1.46 4.92 9.79
C VAL A 67 2.87 5.38 9.38
N LEU A 68 3.19 5.41 8.10
CA LEU A 68 4.44 6.02 7.62
C LEU A 68 4.54 7.48 8.08
N TYR A 69 3.49 8.28 7.86
CA TYR A 69 3.43 9.65 8.36
C TYR A 69 3.69 9.74 9.86
N VAL A 70 3.01 8.93 10.67
CA VAL A 70 3.18 8.92 12.14
C VAL A 70 4.62 8.57 12.52
N CYS A 71 5.19 7.53 11.91
CA CYS A 71 6.55 7.12 12.21
C CYS A 71 7.59 8.15 11.75
N GLU A 72 7.49 8.63 10.51
CA GLU A 72 8.47 9.52 9.91
C GLU A 72 8.44 10.92 10.50
N LEU A 73 7.24 11.51 10.60
CA LEU A 73 7.12 12.90 11.04
C LEU A 73 7.04 13.06 12.55
N LEU A 74 6.35 12.16 13.25
CA LEU A 74 6.07 12.37 14.68
C LEU A 74 7.04 11.58 15.57
N VAL A 75 7.28 10.30 15.26
CA VAL A 75 8.13 9.45 16.12
C VAL A 75 9.61 9.76 15.91
N GLU A 76 10.10 9.80 14.67
CA GLU A 76 11.53 10.05 14.39
C GLU A 76 11.97 11.46 14.81
N THR A 77 11.06 12.42 14.82
CA THR A 77 11.37 13.79 15.29
C THR A 77 11.25 13.94 16.83
N GLY A 78 10.80 12.91 17.53
CA GLY A 78 10.60 12.91 18.97
C GLY A 78 9.39 13.71 19.46
N GLN A 79 8.45 14.05 18.56
CA GLN A 79 7.18 14.68 18.95
C GLN A 79 6.27 13.68 19.67
N VAL A 80 6.35 12.41 19.29
CA VAL A 80 5.58 11.30 19.87
C VAL A 80 6.52 10.16 20.20
N SER A 81 6.31 9.53 21.36
CA SER A 81 6.98 8.27 21.73
C SER A 81 6.10 7.08 21.36
N LEU A 82 6.70 6.01 20.86
CA LEU A 82 5.98 4.74 20.67
C LEU A 82 5.39 4.19 21.98
N ASP A 83 5.95 4.59 23.13
CA ASP A 83 5.49 4.17 24.47
C ASP A 83 4.44 5.12 25.07
N ASP A 84 4.10 6.22 24.39
CA ASP A 84 3.01 7.11 24.81
C ASP A 84 1.67 6.38 24.73
N THR A 85 0.83 6.59 25.75
CA THR A 85 -0.53 6.02 25.78
C THR A 85 -1.54 7.03 25.31
N LEU A 86 -2.44 6.60 24.43
CA LEU A 86 -3.56 7.44 23.98
C LEU A 86 -4.72 7.33 24.97
N GLY A 87 -5.41 8.47 25.19
CA GLY A 87 -6.49 8.57 26.17
C GLY A 87 -7.76 7.79 25.80
N THR A 88 -8.87 8.47 25.62
CA THR A 88 -10.17 7.86 25.30
C THR A 88 -10.59 8.21 23.87
N TYR A 89 -11.02 7.21 23.11
CA TYR A 89 -11.57 7.42 21.77
C TYR A 89 -12.99 6.81 21.69
N GLY A 90 -13.95 7.55 21.12
CA GLY A 90 -15.31 7.08 20.87
C GLY A 90 -16.06 6.59 22.13
N GLY A 91 -15.66 7.05 23.32
CA GLY A 91 -16.20 6.58 24.61
C GLY A 91 -15.53 5.32 25.16
N TYR A 92 -14.60 4.73 24.42
CA TYR A 92 -13.78 3.60 24.87
C TYR A 92 -12.45 4.10 25.42
N SER A 93 -12.03 3.57 26.59
CA SER A 93 -10.71 3.86 27.15
C SER A 93 -9.66 3.04 26.38
N MET A 94 -8.80 3.74 25.67
CA MET A 94 -7.59 3.17 25.05
C MET A 94 -6.36 3.36 25.93
N GLY A 95 -6.56 3.81 27.19
CA GLY A 95 -5.53 4.31 28.09
C GLY A 95 -4.45 3.31 28.52
N TRP A 96 -4.55 2.04 28.16
CA TRP A 96 -3.49 1.05 28.36
C TRP A 96 -2.74 0.70 27.07
N LEU A 97 -3.26 1.10 25.89
CA LEU A 97 -2.61 0.85 24.61
C LEU A 97 -1.63 1.99 24.32
N THR A 98 -0.45 1.61 23.92
CA THR A 98 0.58 2.55 23.47
C THR A 98 0.40 2.87 22.00
N VAL A 99 1.05 3.93 21.51
CA VAL A 99 1.14 4.22 20.07
C VAL A 99 1.69 3.01 19.33
N ARG A 100 2.68 2.31 19.92
CA ARG A 100 3.23 1.05 19.41
C ARG A 100 2.15 -0.02 19.20
N ASP A 101 1.34 -0.29 20.23
CA ASP A 101 0.28 -1.30 20.17
C ASP A 101 -0.75 -0.98 19.09
N LEU A 102 -1.13 0.29 18.96
CA LEU A 102 -2.10 0.75 17.98
C LEU A 102 -1.56 0.65 16.55
N ILE A 103 -0.30 1.03 16.32
CA ILE A 103 0.35 0.86 15.02
C ILE A 103 0.44 -0.63 14.66
N GLU A 104 0.93 -1.47 15.57
CA GLU A 104 1.09 -2.90 15.34
C GLU A 104 -0.25 -3.55 14.97
N THR A 105 -1.30 -3.34 15.76
CA THR A 105 -2.61 -3.95 15.51
C THR A 105 -3.26 -3.39 14.24
N SER A 106 -3.10 -2.10 13.95
CA SER A 106 -3.58 -1.45 12.73
C SER A 106 -2.91 -2.02 11.47
N VAL A 107 -1.59 -2.20 11.50
CA VAL A 107 -0.82 -2.68 10.35
C VAL A 107 -0.97 -4.19 10.19
N VAL A 108 -0.68 -4.97 11.24
CA VAL A 108 -0.61 -6.44 11.16
C VAL A 108 -2.00 -7.06 11.05
N ASN A 109 -2.92 -6.68 11.94
CA ASN A 109 -4.25 -7.27 12.02
C ASN A 109 -5.31 -6.48 11.23
N SER A 110 -4.93 -5.32 10.67
CA SER A 110 -5.85 -4.42 9.99
C SER A 110 -6.99 -3.90 10.90
N ASP A 111 -6.70 -3.73 12.21
CA ASP A 111 -7.70 -3.29 13.18
C ASP A 111 -8.16 -1.86 12.90
N ASN A 112 -9.49 -1.65 12.83
CA ASN A 112 -10.06 -0.35 12.52
C ASN A 112 -10.07 0.57 13.73
N ASP A 113 -10.37 0.05 14.93
CA ASP A 113 -10.47 0.88 16.14
C ASP A 113 -9.11 1.50 16.47
N SER A 114 -8.02 0.72 16.33
CA SER A 114 -6.65 1.20 16.49
C SER A 114 -6.29 2.27 15.46
N PHE A 115 -6.64 2.07 14.19
CA PHE A 115 -6.39 3.05 13.14
C PHE A 115 -7.15 4.37 13.37
N ILE A 116 -8.44 4.27 13.71
CA ILE A 116 -9.27 5.44 13.99
C ILE A 116 -8.76 6.20 15.22
N ALA A 117 -8.26 5.49 16.24
CA ALA A 117 -7.64 6.11 17.41
C ALA A 117 -6.35 6.89 17.05
N LEU A 118 -5.52 6.35 16.17
CA LEU A 118 -4.33 7.06 15.64
C LEU A 118 -4.75 8.31 14.88
N ARG A 119 -5.73 8.22 13.98
CA ARG A 119 -6.26 9.36 13.23
C ARG A 119 -6.83 10.45 14.13
N ALA A 120 -7.70 10.07 15.07
CA ALA A 120 -8.31 11.02 16.00
C ALA A 120 -7.28 11.76 16.86
N THR A 121 -6.09 11.17 17.03
CA THR A 121 -5.01 11.78 17.81
C THR A 121 -4.10 12.65 16.95
N PHE A 122 -3.73 12.19 15.75
CA PHE A 122 -2.61 12.76 14.99
C PHE A 122 -3.00 13.45 13.68
N ASP A 123 -4.25 13.41 13.22
CA ASP A 123 -4.66 14.04 11.95
C ASP A 123 -4.30 15.53 11.86
N GLN A 124 -4.22 16.23 13.00
CA GLN A 124 -3.92 17.67 13.07
C GLN A 124 -2.44 17.99 13.32
N ASP A 125 -1.58 16.98 13.41
CA ASP A 125 -0.17 17.16 13.82
C ASP A 125 0.78 17.24 12.62
N GLY A 126 0.33 17.86 11.52
CA GLY A 126 1.14 18.11 10.32
C GLY A 126 0.90 17.15 9.17
N TYR A 127 -0.16 16.33 9.22
CA TYR A 127 -0.51 15.42 8.13
C TYR A 127 -0.73 16.14 6.79
N GLU A 128 -1.47 17.26 6.79
CA GLU A 128 -1.75 18.05 5.58
C GLU A 128 -0.45 18.58 4.94
N ASP A 129 0.47 19.08 5.74
CA ASP A 129 1.77 19.55 5.25
C ASP A 129 2.62 18.40 4.70
N TRP A 130 2.55 17.22 5.32
CA TRP A 130 3.27 16.03 4.88
C TRP A 130 2.77 15.54 3.51
N ILE A 131 1.46 15.41 3.30
CA ILE A 131 0.91 15.00 1.98
C ILE A 131 1.14 16.05 0.90
N ALA A 132 1.09 17.35 1.25
CA ALA A 132 1.40 18.44 0.33
C ALA A 132 2.88 18.43 -0.11
N ALA A 133 3.81 18.15 0.81
CA ALA A 133 5.21 17.98 0.47
C ALA A 133 5.47 16.84 -0.51
N LEU A 134 4.65 15.77 -0.44
CA LEU A 134 4.68 14.65 -1.37
C LEU A 134 3.89 14.92 -2.67
N GLY A 135 3.10 16.00 -2.74
CA GLY A 135 2.25 16.37 -3.88
C GLY A 135 1.18 15.30 -4.15
N VAL A 136 0.46 14.90 -3.11
CA VAL A 136 -0.64 13.92 -3.12
C VAL A 136 -1.88 14.42 -2.37
N GLU A 137 -1.90 15.68 -1.98
CA GLU A 137 -2.95 16.31 -1.17
C GLU A 137 -4.34 16.23 -1.79
N ASP A 138 -4.43 16.29 -3.11
CA ASP A 138 -5.71 16.26 -3.82
C ASP A 138 -6.42 14.89 -3.73
N GLU A 139 -5.65 13.81 -3.44
CA GLU A 139 -6.19 12.45 -3.43
C GLU A 139 -6.31 11.85 -2.02
N VAL A 140 -5.36 12.17 -1.14
CA VAL A 140 -5.29 11.53 0.18
C VAL A 140 -5.54 12.48 1.35
N ALA A 141 -6.12 13.67 1.09
CA ALA A 141 -6.65 14.52 2.14
C ALA A 141 -7.67 13.75 3.00
N LEU A 142 -7.57 13.91 4.32
CA LEU A 142 -8.44 13.20 5.24
C LEU A 142 -9.81 13.86 5.32
N ASP A 143 -10.86 13.11 5.04
CA ASP A 143 -12.25 13.50 5.26
C ASP A 143 -12.68 13.06 6.66
N PRO A 144 -13.19 13.96 7.52
CA PRO A 144 -13.73 13.59 8.82
C PRO A 144 -14.93 12.62 8.77
N MET A 145 -15.57 12.51 7.61
CA MET A 145 -16.72 11.62 7.39
C MET A 145 -16.35 10.27 6.77
N SER A 146 -15.06 10.07 6.44
CA SER A 146 -14.54 8.83 5.86
C SER A 146 -13.30 8.37 6.60
N ASP A 147 -13.25 7.09 6.94
CA ASP A 147 -12.06 6.51 7.59
C ASP A 147 -10.88 6.40 6.62
N PHE A 148 -11.15 6.25 5.33
CA PHE A 148 -10.12 6.02 4.31
C PHE A 148 -10.34 6.89 3.08
N PRO A 149 -9.27 7.38 2.42
CA PRO A 149 -9.37 8.15 1.19
C PRO A 149 -9.71 7.25 -0.02
N THR A 150 -10.21 7.92 -1.06
CA THR A 150 -10.26 7.38 -2.43
C THR A 150 -9.06 7.92 -3.17
N TYR A 151 -8.22 7.04 -3.72
CA TYR A 151 -6.98 7.41 -4.40
C TYR A 151 -6.62 6.39 -5.48
N CYS A 152 -5.64 6.72 -6.31
CA CYS A 152 -5.29 5.90 -7.46
C CYS A 152 -4.02 5.05 -7.25
N PRO A 153 -3.77 4.01 -8.08
CA PRO A 153 -2.55 3.20 -8.02
C PRO A 153 -1.26 4.01 -8.13
N ARG A 154 -1.26 5.09 -8.91
CA ARG A 154 -0.11 5.98 -9.06
C ARG A 154 0.24 6.66 -7.74
N THR A 155 -0.75 7.20 -7.05
CA THR A 155 -0.57 7.83 -5.74
C THR A 155 -0.16 6.82 -4.68
N SER A 156 -0.77 5.63 -4.70
CA SER A 156 -0.33 4.50 -3.86
C SER A 156 1.15 4.18 -4.07
N ALA A 157 1.57 4.01 -5.34
CA ALA A 157 2.96 3.70 -5.66
C ALA A 157 3.94 4.81 -5.24
N LYS A 158 3.53 6.08 -5.34
CA LYS A 158 4.30 7.24 -4.88
C LYS A 158 4.53 7.20 -3.36
N LEU A 159 3.49 6.91 -2.59
CA LEU A 159 3.57 6.77 -1.14
C LEU A 159 4.36 5.52 -0.71
N TRP A 160 4.27 4.42 -1.44
CA TRP A 160 5.11 3.25 -1.21
C TRP A 160 6.58 3.47 -1.57
N ARG A 161 6.87 4.37 -2.50
CA ARG A 161 8.25 4.82 -2.73
C ARG A 161 8.78 5.59 -1.52
N GLU A 162 8.01 6.51 -0.96
CA GLU A 162 8.36 7.21 0.30
C GLU A 162 8.57 6.20 1.44
N MET A 163 7.68 5.20 1.55
CA MET A 163 7.87 4.09 2.49
C MET A 163 9.23 3.41 2.29
N SER A 164 9.61 3.10 1.06
CA SER A 164 10.92 2.49 0.77
C SER A 164 12.09 3.38 1.19
N GLU A 165 12.01 4.68 0.91
CA GLU A 165 13.01 5.65 1.31
C GLU A 165 13.10 5.76 2.85
N TYR A 166 11.97 5.75 3.55
CA TYR A 166 11.94 5.72 5.01
C TYR A 166 12.56 4.44 5.58
N LEU A 167 12.17 3.27 5.07
CA LEU A 167 12.68 1.99 5.55
C LEU A 167 14.20 1.83 5.31
N SER A 168 14.75 2.49 4.29
CA SER A 168 16.19 2.47 3.98
C SER A 168 17.05 3.25 5.00
N ARG A 169 16.43 4.04 5.89
CA ARG A 169 17.14 4.79 6.95
C ARG A 169 17.72 3.89 8.05
N GLU A 170 17.25 2.65 8.14
CA GLU A 170 17.69 1.65 9.12
C GLU A 170 17.63 2.13 10.59
N SER A 171 16.75 3.07 10.91
CA SER A 171 16.46 3.46 12.28
C SER A 171 15.75 2.31 13.03
N GLU A 172 15.72 2.34 14.35
CA GLU A 172 15.01 1.33 15.15
C GLU A 172 13.51 1.28 14.76
N THR A 173 12.89 2.45 14.57
CA THR A 173 11.47 2.55 14.18
C THR A 173 11.25 2.03 12.76
N SER A 174 12.12 2.37 11.81
CA SER A 174 11.97 1.92 10.41
C SER A 174 12.15 0.40 10.28
N GLN A 175 13.12 -0.20 10.99
CA GLN A 175 13.30 -1.65 11.05
C GLN A 175 12.10 -2.36 11.67
N TRP A 176 11.56 -1.81 12.77
CA TRP A 176 10.35 -2.33 13.39
C TRP A 176 9.16 -2.27 12.45
N LEU A 177 8.90 -1.12 11.80
CA LEU A 177 7.82 -0.98 10.82
C LEU A 177 7.98 -1.94 9.64
N SER A 178 9.21 -2.12 9.14
CA SER A 178 9.53 -3.12 8.11
C SER A 178 9.08 -4.53 8.52
N GLY A 179 9.36 -4.93 9.76
CA GLY A 179 8.91 -6.21 10.32
C GLY A 179 7.39 -6.34 10.39
N LEU A 180 6.67 -5.28 10.76
CA LEU A 180 5.21 -5.28 10.80
C LEU A 180 4.61 -5.48 9.40
N LEU A 181 5.13 -4.75 8.41
CA LEU A 181 4.68 -4.83 7.02
C LEU A 181 4.93 -6.22 6.40
N ALA A 182 6.03 -6.88 6.79
CA ALA A 182 6.32 -8.25 6.38
C ALA A 182 5.42 -9.30 7.06
N SER A 183 4.82 -8.97 8.20
CA SER A 183 4.01 -9.89 9.03
C SER A 183 2.49 -9.61 8.97
N THR A 184 2.01 -8.79 8.03
CA THR A 184 0.58 -8.56 7.84
C THR A 184 -0.19 -9.87 7.68
N THR A 185 -1.32 -10.02 8.38
CA THR A 185 -2.10 -11.27 8.39
C THR A 185 -2.77 -11.56 7.05
N ARG A 186 -2.97 -10.55 6.20
CA ARG A 186 -3.52 -10.69 4.85
C ARG A 186 -2.64 -10.01 3.82
N SER A 187 -2.33 -10.74 2.75
CA SER A 187 -1.58 -10.24 1.60
C SER A 187 -1.97 -11.00 0.35
N PHE A 188 -2.66 -10.34 -0.55
CA PHE A 188 -2.98 -10.89 -1.87
C PHE A 188 -1.73 -10.95 -2.75
N ILE A 189 -0.77 -10.03 -2.53
CA ILE A 189 0.52 -10.04 -3.21
C ILE A 189 1.31 -11.29 -2.83
N ARG A 190 1.46 -11.63 -1.53
CA ARG A 190 2.13 -12.86 -1.10
C ARG A 190 1.42 -14.12 -1.59
N ASP A 191 0.09 -14.11 -1.61
CA ASP A 191 -0.70 -15.23 -2.10
C ASP A 191 -0.45 -15.48 -3.60
N GLY A 192 -0.13 -14.44 -4.38
CA GLY A 192 0.21 -14.54 -5.79
C GLY A 192 1.68 -14.86 -6.06
N ILE A 193 2.61 -14.41 -5.21
CA ILE A 193 4.06 -14.58 -5.39
C ILE A 193 4.51 -15.82 -4.63
N ALA A 194 4.56 -16.97 -5.32
CA ALA A 194 5.05 -18.22 -4.75
C ALA A 194 6.59 -18.32 -4.88
N ASP A 195 7.32 -17.34 -4.31
CA ASP A 195 8.78 -17.28 -4.33
C ASP A 195 9.31 -17.12 -2.90
N ASP A 196 9.93 -18.16 -2.37
CA ASP A 196 10.47 -18.21 -1.00
C ASP A 196 11.65 -17.24 -0.78
N HIS A 197 12.23 -16.68 -1.86
CA HIS A 197 13.31 -15.69 -1.82
C HIS A 197 12.77 -14.26 -1.82
N ALA A 198 11.49 -14.06 -2.15
CA ALA A 198 10.88 -12.74 -2.14
C ALA A 198 10.39 -12.35 -0.74
N MET A 199 10.84 -11.19 -0.25
CA MET A 199 10.29 -10.58 0.95
C MET A 199 9.23 -9.55 0.55
N VAL A 200 7.96 -9.80 0.92
CA VAL A 200 6.84 -8.92 0.63
C VAL A 200 6.47 -8.15 1.89
N ARG A 201 6.56 -6.82 1.82
CA ARG A 201 6.11 -5.86 2.83
C ARG A 201 4.94 -5.09 2.25
N ASN A 202 3.73 -5.36 2.73
CA ASN A 202 2.52 -4.85 2.10
C ASN A 202 1.44 -4.45 3.10
N LYS A 203 0.41 -3.81 2.59
CA LYS A 203 -0.85 -3.63 3.30
C LYS A 203 -2.03 -3.81 2.37
N ALA A 204 -2.79 -4.87 2.60
CA ALA A 204 -4.05 -5.11 1.91
C ALA A 204 -5.20 -4.27 2.50
N GLY A 205 -6.16 -3.94 1.62
CA GLY A 205 -7.43 -3.31 1.97
C GLY A 205 -8.59 -4.01 1.28
N TRP A 206 -9.67 -4.30 2.01
CA TRP A 206 -10.83 -5.01 1.48
C TRP A 206 -12.13 -4.60 2.17
N ILE A 207 -13.18 -4.48 1.39
CA ILE A 207 -14.53 -4.20 1.88
C ILE A 207 -15.56 -4.59 0.80
N SER A 208 -16.74 -4.98 1.24
CA SER A 208 -17.90 -5.26 0.38
C SER A 208 -19.13 -4.60 0.97
N GLU A 209 -19.25 -3.28 0.75
CA GLU A 209 -20.36 -2.47 1.18
C GLU A 209 -20.83 -1.56 0.04
N ALA A 210 -22.14 -1.26 0.02
CA ALA A 210 -22.71 -0.44 -1.04
C ALA A 210 -22.04 0.95 -1.09
N GLY A 211 -21.38 1.26 -2.20
CA GLY A 211 -20.73 2.56 -2.46
C GLY A 211 -19.25 2.63 -2.08
N CYS A 212 -18.69 1.60 -1.43
CA CYS A 212 -17.26 1.58 -1.05
C CYS A 212 -16.62 0.20 -1.17
N ASN A 213 -16.89 -0.49 -2.28
CA ASN A 213 -16.23 -1.77 -2.55
C ASN A 213 -14.74 -1.57 -2.81
N ALA A 214 -13.93 -2.47 -2.26
CA ALA A 214 -12.49 -2.53 -2.53
C ALA A 214 -11.94 -3.94 -2.33
N THR A 215 -10.99 -4.33 -3.16
CA THR A 215 -10.04 -5.43 -2.95
C THR A 215 -8.70 -4.94 -3.47
N CYS A 216 -7.87 -4.41 -2.57
CA CYS A 216 -6.62 -3.71 -2.88
C CYS A 216 -5.45 -4.36 -2.16
N ASP A 217 -4.28 -4.32 -2.74
CA ASP A 217 -3.03 -4.60 -2.05
C ASP A 217 -1.88 -3.80 -2.67
N ALA A 218 -1.02 -3.25 -1.82
CA ALA A 218 0.15 -2.53 -2.29
C ALA A 218 1.34 -2.74 -1.34
N GLY A 219 2.54 -2.65 -1.88
CA GLY A 219 3.74 -2.87 -1.08
C GLY A 219 5.04 -2.90 -1.86
N LEU A 220 6.07 -3.30 -1.12
CA LEU A 220 7.43 -3.52 -1.60
C LEU A 220 7.70 -5.01 -1.71
N ILE A 221 8.43 -5.40 -2.73
CA ILE A 221 8.87 -6.77 -2.97
C ILE A 221 10.38 -6.74 -3.14
N ASP A 222 11.11 -7.30 -2.19
CA ASP A 222 12.56 -7.45 -2.30
C ASP A 222 12.89 -8.87 -2.75
N VAL A 223 13.65 -8.97 -3.82
CA VAL A 223 14.11 -10.25 -4.38
C VAL A 223 15.41 -10.04 -5.14
N ASP A 224 16.38 -10.96 -4.95
CA ASP A 224 17.66 -11.00 -5.66
C ASP A 224 18.50 -9.70 -5.55
N GLY A 225 18.23 -8.84 -4.58
CA GLY A 225 18.91 -7.58 -4.35
C GLY A 225 18.20 -6.36 -4.95
N ASP A 226 17.12 -6.56 -5.69
CA ASP A 226 16.27 -5.51 -6.24
C ASP A 226 15.01 -5.30 -5.38
N THR A 227 14.47 -4.08 -5.40
CA THR A 227 13.21 -3.72 -4.73
C THR A 227 12.21 -3.24 -5.76
N TYR A 228 11.05 -3.87 -5.78
CA TYR A 228 9.93 -3.50 -6.64
C TYR A 228 8.81 -2.87 -5.83
N ILE A 229 8.13 -1.87 -6.40
CA ILE A 229 6.84 -1.39 -5.91
C ILE A 229 5.73 -2.05 -6.71
N MET A 230 4.75 -2.62 -5.99
CA MET A 230 3.52 -3.13 -6.58
C MET A 230 2.33 -2.47 -5.92
N SER A 231 1.45 -1.86 -6.71
CA SER A 231 0.16 -1.34 -6.28
C SER A 231 -0.94 -1.90 -7.16
N ILE A 232 -1.87 -2.63 -6.57
CA ILE A 232 -3.06 -3.18 -7.21
C ILE A 232 -4.26 -2.63 -6.45
N MET A 233 -5.03 -1.77 -7.11
CA MET A 233 -6.22 -1.15 -6.53
C MET A 233 -7.44 -1.50 -7.37
N SER A 234 -8.53 -1.88 -6.70
CA SER A 234 -9.74 -2.26 -7.41
C SER A 234 -11.01 -1.94 -6.65
N SER A 235 -12.08 -1.62 -7.39
CA SER A 235 -13.44 -1.48 -6.88
C SER A 235 -14.20 -2.81 -6.78
N MET A 236 -13.50 -3.94 -6.90
CA MET A 236 -14.11 -5.26 -6.74
C MET A 236 -14.65 -5.44 -5.33
N PRO A 237 -15.92 -5.83 -5.13
CA PRO A 237 -16.43 -6.22 -3.82
C PRO A 237 -15.58 -7.38 -3.27
N TRP A 238 -15.18 -7.28 -2.03
CA TRP A 238 -14.38 -8.34 -1.41
C TRP A 238 -15.11 -9.67 -1.39
N SER A 239 -14.44 -10.69 -1.88
CA SER A 239 -14.86 -12.09 -1.94
C SER A 239 -13.62 -12.98 -2.16
N ASP A 240 -13.76 -14.29 -2.06
CA ASP A 240 -12.67 -15.21 -2.44
C ASP A 240 -12.27 -15.02 -3.90
N ARG A 241 -13.25 -14.85 -4.81
CA ARG A 241 -12.99 -14.63 -6.24
C ARG A 241 -12.20 -13.35 -6.51
N SER A 242 -12.51 -12.24 -5.84
CA SER A 242 -11.76 -10.99 -6.00
C SER A 242 -10.37 -11.08 -5.35
N SER A 243 -10.22 -11.80 -4.24
CA SER A 243 -8.92 -12.08 -3.62
C SER A 243 -8.02 -12.89 -4.56
N GLU A 244 -8.55 -13.94 -5.17
CA GLU A 244 -7.86 -14.76 -6.19
C GLU A 244 -7.49 -13.92 -7.42
N ALA A 245 -8.37 -13.00 -7.86
CA ALA A 245 -8.09 -12.11 -8.99
C ALA A 245 -6.92 -11.16 -8.69
N VAL A 246 -6.87 -10.54 -7.51
CA VAL A 246 -5.74 -9.68 -7.11
C VAL A 246 -4.44 -10.48 -7.00
N ALA A 247 -4.49 -11.70 -6.43
CA ALA A 247 -3.33 -12.58 -6.36
C ALA A 247 -2.83 -13.01 -7.76
N ALA A 248 -3.75 -13.29 -8.69
CA ALA A 248 -3.39 -13.61 -10.07
C ALA A 248 -2.73 -12.42 -10.79
N ILE A 249 -3.23 -11.19 -10.58
CA ILE A 249 -2.60 -9.97 -11.09
C ILE A 249 -1.20 -9.81 -10.49
N ALA A 250 -1.05 -9.99 -9.18
CA ALA A 250 0.25 -9.88 -8.51
C ALA A 250 1.26 -10.87 -9.11
N LYS A 251 0.85 -12.12 -9.33
CA LYS A 251 1.68 -13.13 -10.00
C LYS A 251 2.07 -12.70 -11.41
N ALA A 252 1.10 -12.29 -12.24
CA ALA A 252 1.36 -11.92 -13.62
C ALA A 252 2.29 -10.69 -13.72
N LEU A 253 2.14 -9.70 -12.84
CA LEU A 253 3.08 -8.56 -12.73
C LEU A 253 4.47 -9.01 -12.30
N TYR A 254 4.56 -9.84 -11.26
CA TYR A 254 5.85 -10.35 -10.76
C TYR A 254 6.62 -11.15 -11.81
N ASP A 255 5.92 -11.92 -12.62
CA ASP A 255 6.53 -12.68 -13.72
C ASP A 255 7.15 -11.77 -14.80
N THR A 256 6.76 -10.50 -14.88
CA THR A 256 7.36 -9.53 -15.83
C THR A 256 8.65 -8.89 -15.31
N ARG A 257 9.03 -9.10 -14.04
CA ARG A 257 10.13 -8.37 -13.39
C ARG A 257 11.48 -8.44 -14.12
N ALA A 258 11.80 -9.59 -14.72
CA ALA A 258 13.04 -9.76 -15.46
C ALA A 258 13.20 -8.81 -16.67
N ALA A 259 12.08 -8.31 -17.22
CA ALA A 259 12.10 -7.34 -18.30
C ALA A 259 12.27 -5.89 -17.81
N LEU A 260 12.21 -5.65 -16.50
CA LEU A 260 12.30 -4.33 -15.88
C LEU A 260 13.74 -4.00 -15.41
N ALA A 261 14.61 -4.98 -15.33
CA ALA A 261 16.00 -4.82 -14.91
C ALA A 261 16.84 -3.90 -15.84
#